data_90380b92c41baf694a69db1a74f22631
#
_entry.id   90380b92c41baf694a69db1a74f22631
#
_cell.length_a   1.000
_cell.length_b   1.000
_cell.length_c   1.000
_cell.angle_alpha   90.00
_cell.angle_beta   90.00
_cell.angle_gamma   90.00
#
_symmetry.space_group_name_H-M   'P 1'
#
loop_
_entity.id
_entity.type
_entity.pdbx_description
1 polymer ?
#
loop_
_entity_poly.entity_id
_entity_poly.type
_entity_poly.pdbx_seq_one_letter_code
_entity_poly.pdbx_strand_id
1 'polypeptide(L)'
;GEFLQSANSHTSGVGCVKCSKPIWDTESFKQQAALAHGARYDYTESSYVDAQTKVQILCPDHGKFWQLPSCHVHLDQGCPRCAGVGPSDAQVEISNFMSQFTEVMGEAPIGESRKRVDMFLPEYSLAIEYHGLIWHSTRFKSDPRDDYKKHKQLETLGVRTIHIYEDEWKLRRSVVE
;
A
#
# COMPACT_ATOMS: atom_id res chain seq x y z
N GLY A 1 -23.40 -32.63 0.07
CA GLY A 1 -24.21 -32.55 -1.14
C GLY A 1 -23.55 -33.31 -2.30
N GLU A 2 -24.29 -33.58 -3.37
CA GLU A 2 -23.76 -34.24 -4.56
C GLU A 2 -22.86 -33.28 -5.35
N PHE A 3 -21.79 -33.81 -5.93
CA PHE A 3 -20.90 -33.05 -6.82
C PHE A 3 -20.41 -33.94 -7.97
N LEU A 4 -20.18 -33.34 -9.12
CA LEU A 4 -19.63 -33.99 -10.30
C LEU A 4 -18.13 -33.83 -10.36
N GLN A 5 -17.42 -34.95 -10.56
CA GLN A 5 -15.97 -34.99 -10.65
C GLN A 5 -15.55 -36.03 -11.69
N SER A 6 -14.42 -35.83 -12.38
CA SER A 6 -13.87 -36.84 -13.27
C SER A 6 -13.39 -38.06 -12.47
N ALA A 7 -13.54 -39.26 -13.04
CA ALA A 7 -13.11 -40.51 -12.41
C ALA A 7 -11.62 -40.47 -11.99
N ASN A 8 -10.78 -39.86 -12.84
CA ASN A 8 -9.34 -39.73 -12.61
C ASN A 8 -9.03 -38.83 -11.40
N SER A 9 -9.75 -37.72 -11.24
CA SER A 9 -9.59 -36.84 -10.08
C SER A 9 -10.06 -37.50 -8.79
N HIS A 10 -11.11 -38.31 -8.88
CA HIS A 10 -11.66 -39.04 -7.71
C HIS A 10 -10.69 -40.13 -7.25
N THR A 11 -10.13 -40.91 -8.16
CA THR A 11 -9.16 -41.98 -7.84
C THR A 11 -7.83 -41.43 -7.36
N SER A 12 -7.47 -40.20 -7.71
CA SER A 12 -6.27 -39.48 -7.24
C SER A 12 -6.46 -38.83 -5.85
N GLY A 13 -7.60 -39.08 -5.16
CA GLY A 13 -7.85 -38.59 -3.81
C GLY A 13 -8.30 -37.11 -3.76
N VAL A 14 -8.59 -36.49 -4.90
CA VAL A 14 -9.12 -35.13 -4.93
C VAL A 14 -10.58 -35.17 -4.47
N GLY A 15 -10.88 -34.61 -3.32
CA GLY A 15 -12.23 -34.52 -2.78
C GLY A 15 -13.12 -33.48 -3.49
N CYS A 16 -14.29 -33.21 -2.91
CA CYS A 16 -15.18 -32.15 -3.41
C CYS A 16 -14.45 -30.79 -3.39
N VAL A 17 -14.43 -30.11 -4.54
CA VAL A 17 -13.77 -28.79 -4.69
C VAL A 17 -14.31 -27.75 -3.69
N LYS A 18 -15.60 -27.85 -3.34
CA LYS A 18 -16.22 -26.98 -2.32
C LYS A 18 -15.84 -27.36 -0.90
N CYS A 19 -15.64 -28.66 -0.63
CA CYS A 19 -15.29 -29.16 0.71
C CYS A 19 -13.77 -29.13 0.97
N SER A 20 -12.95 -29.25 -0.08
CA SER A 20 -11.49 -29.28 0.02
C SER A 20 -10.83 -27.89 0.09
N LYS A 21 -11.55 -26.84 -0.32
CA LYS A 21 -11.12 -25.45 -0.10
C LYS A 21 -11.84 -24.93 1.14
N PRO A 22 -11.15 -24.51 2.18
CA PRO A 22 -11.78 -23.79 3.25
C PRO A 22 -12.55 -22.61 2.66
N ILE A 23 -13.85 -22.55 2.89
CA ILE A 23 -14.66 -21.38 2.52
C ILE A 23 -14.22 -20.30 3.50
N TRP A 24 -13.41 -19.39 3.00
CA TRP A 24 -13.00 -18.22 3.76
C TRP A 24 -14.19 -17.27 3.85
N ASP A 25 -14.57 -16.97 5.06
CA ASP A 25 -15.44 -15.86 5.42
C ASP A 25 -14.68 -14.90 6.34
N THR A 26 -15.34 -13.87 6.78
CA THR A 26 -14.71 -12.83 7.64
C THR A 26 -14.19 -13.43 8.95
N GLU A 27 -14.89 -14.35 9.55
CA GLU A 27 -14.48 -14.96 10.84
C GLU A 27 -13.29 -15.91 10.66
N SER A 28 -13.30 -16.74 9.63
CA SER A 28 -12.16 -17.60 9.31
C SER A 28 -10.92 -16.79 8.91
N PHE A 29 -11.09 -15.69 8.18
CA PHE A 29 -9.98 -14.75 7.91
C PHE A 29 -9.40 -14.21 9.21
N LYS A 30 -10.23 -13.67 10.12
CA LYS A 30 -9.78 -13.11 11.40
C LYS A 30 -9.02 -14.13 12.24
N GLN A 31 -9.54 -15.37 12.31
CA GLN A 31 -8.88 -16.45 13.04
C GLN A 31 -7.50 -16.79 12.44
N GLN A 32 -7.41 -16.95 11.13
CA GLN A 32 -6.14 -17.27 10.46
C GLN A 32 -5.14 -16.11 10.56
N ALA A 33 -5.61 -14.87 10.44
CA ALA A 33 -4.79 -13.70 10.59
C ALA A 33 -4.24 -13.56 12.04
N ALA A 34 -5.08 -13.84 13.03
CA ALA A 34 -4.66 -13.87 14.44
C ALA A 34 -3.66 -15.01 14.73
N LEU A 35 -3.79 -16.15 14.06
CA LEU A 35 -2.81 -17.25 14.17
C LEU A 35 -1.47 -16.86 13.56
N ALA A 36 -1.46 -16.16 12.42
CA ALA A 36 -0.24 -15.74 11.75
C ALA A 36 0.50 -14.61 12.49
N HIS A 37 -0.23 -13.61 12.97
CA HIS A 37 0.35 -12.38 13.52
C HIS A 37 0.14 -12.20 15.04
N GLY A 38 -0.50 -13.14 15.71
CA GLY A 38 -0.86 -13.00 17.13
C GLY A 38 -1.80 -11.82 17.37
N ALA A 39 -1.60 -11.11 18.47
CA ALA A 39 -2.38 -9.93 18.86
C ALA A 39 -1.81 -8.61 18.29
N ARG A 40 -0.96 -8.66 17.25
CA ARG A 40 -0.28 -7.47 16.72
C ARG A 40 -1.22 -6.51 16.02
N TYR A 41 -2.25 -7.01 15.34
CA TYR A 41 -3.18 -6.23 14.54
C TYR A 41 -4.61 -6.36 15.06
N ASP A 42 -5.41 -5.33 14.82
CA ASP A 42 -6.85 -5.38 15.11
C ASP A 42 -7.63 -5.64 13.81
N TYR A 43 -8.48 -6.65 13.85
CA TYR A 43 -9.31 -7.12 12.73
C TYR A 43 -10.79 -6.81 12.93
N THR A 44 -11.16 -6.01 13.94
CA THR A 44 -12.57 -5.76 14.32
C THR A 44 -13.36 -5.22 13.12
N GLU A 45 -12.79 -4.27 12.39
CA GLU A 45 -13.42 -3.66 11.21
C GLU A 45 -13.10 -4.41 9.89
N SER A 46 -12.39 -5.53 9.95
CA SER A 46 -12.05 -6.31 8.76
C SER A 46 -13.28 -7.00 8.19
N SER A 47 -13.47 -6.92 6.87
CA SER A 47 -14.51 -7.62 6.13
C SER A 47 -13.88 -8.36 4.96
N TYR A 48 -14.01 -9.69 4.95
CA TYR A 48 -13.53 -10.53 3.86
C TYR A 48 -14.62 -10.72 2.81
N VAL A 49 -14.32 -10.45 1.56
CA VAL A 49 -15.22 -10.67 0.41
C VAL A 49 -14.74 -11.87 -0.40
N ASP A 50 -13.52 -11.83 -0.88
CA ASP A 50 -12.89 -12.91 -1.65
C ASP A 50 -11.35 -12.81 -1.58
N ALA A 51 -10.66 -13.77 -2.22
CA ALA A 51 -9.20 -13.84 -2.20
C ALA A 51 -8.49 -12.73 -3.00
N GLN A 52 -9.20 -12.03 -3.88
CA GLN A 52 -8.68 -10.96 -4.74
C GLN A 52 -8.97 -9.57 -4.18
N THR A 53 -9.89 -9.47 -3.24
CA THR A 53 -10.30 -8.22 -2.60
C THR A 53 -9.43 -7.97 -1.37
N LYS A 54 -8.83 -6.78 -1.30
CA LYS A 54 -8.05 -6.38 -0.13
C LYS A 54 -8.95 -6.22 1.09
N VAL A 55 -8.49 -6.69 2.24
CA VAL A 55 -9.14 -6.48 3.54
C VAL A 55 -8.51 -5.31 4.27
N GLN A 56 -9.33 -4.58 5.02
CA GLN A 56 -8.87 -3.53 5.92
C GLN A 56 -8.35 -4.17 7.22
N ILE A 57 -7.17 -3.75 7.66
CA ILE A 57 -6.51 -4.22 8.88
C ILE A 57 -6.02 -2.98 9.64
N LEU A 58 -6.15 -2.97 10.96
CA LEU A 58 -5.67 -1.86 11.79
C LEU A 58 -4.32 -2.21 12.42
N CYS A 59 -3.30 -1.44 12.10
CA CYS A 59 -2.01 -1.46 12.78
C CYS A 59 -2.05 -0.51 13.98
N PRO A 60 -1.64 -0.91 15.19
CA PRO A 60 -1.64 -0.02 16.36
C PRO A 60 -0.72 1.19 16.19
N ASP A 61 0.40 1.02 15.46
CA ASP A 61 1.41 2.07 15.27
C ASP A 61 1.10 2.99 14.09
N HIS A 62 0.42 2.46 13.04
CA HIS A 62 0.32 3.15 11.75
C HIS A 62 -1.12 3.34 11.23
N GLY A 63 -2.13 2.92 12.00
CA GLY A 63 -3.53 3.04 11.59
C GLY A 63 -3.94 2.01 10.54
N LYS A 64 -4.98 2.32 9.77
CA LYS A 64 -5.59 1.42 8.79
C LYS A 64 -4.71 1.19 7.56
N PHE A 65 -4.61 -0.06 7.12
CA PHE A 65 -3.99 -0.42 5.84
C PHE A 65 -4.80 -1.51 5.15
N TRP A 66 -4.59 -1.67 3.84
CA TRP A 66 -5.33 -2.61 2.99
C TRP A 66 -4.39 -3.61 2.37
N GLN A 67 -4.68 -4.91 2.55
CA GLN A 67 -3.83 -6.00 2.04
C GLN A 67 -4.66 -7.18 1.55
N LEU A 68 -4.11 -7.93 0.58
CA LEU A 68 -4.74 -9.18 0.15
C LEU A 68 -4.69 -10.20 1.31
N PRO A 69 -5.77 -10.93 1.56
CA PRO A 69 -5.81 -11.94 2.62
C PRO A 69 -4.66 -12.95 2.55
N SER A 70 -4.35 -13.42 1.34
CA SER A 70 -3.26 -14.38 1.11
C SER A 70 -1.88 -13.81 1.45
N CYS A 71 -1.63 -12.54 1.14
CA CYS A 71 -0.38 -11.88 1.47
C CYS A 71 -0.22 -11.75 2.99
N HIS A 72 -1.31 -11.38 3.67
CA HIS A 72 -1.28 -11.19 5.12
C HIS A 72 -1.14 -12.53 5.86
N VAL A 73 -1.94 -13.54 5.52
CA VAL A 73 -2.00 -14.80 6.26
C VAL A 73 -0.92 -15.80 5.85
N HIS A 74 -0.68 -15.98 4.54
CA HIS A 74 0.22 -17.03 4.07
C HIS A 74 1.65 -16.57 3.80
N LEU A 75 1.85 -15.28 3.46
CA LEU A 75 3.16 -14.70 3.23
C LEU A 75 3.70 -13.91 4.42
N ASP A 76 2.97 -13.94 5.54
CA ASP A 76 3.32 -13.24 6.80
C ASP A 76 3.62 -11.73 6.58
N GLN A 77 2.97 -11.13 5.58
CA GLN A 77 3.17 -9.72 5.29
C GLN A 77 2.32 -8.87 6.24
N GLY A 78 2.99 -8.15 7.09
CA GLY A 78 2.37 -7.21 8.03
C GLY A 78 2.07 -5.84 7.43
N CYS A 79 1.96 -4.83 8.30
CA CYS A 79 1.77 -3.45 7.90
C CYS A 79 2.95 -2.96 7.02
N PRO A 80 2.69 -2.42 5.83
CA PRO A 80 3.76 -1.93 4.93
C PRO A 80 4.65 -0.87 5.58
N ARG A 81 4.08 0.00 6.42
CA ARG A 81 4.86 1.02 7.13
C ARG A 81 5.76 0.43 8.20
N CYS A 82 5.31 -0.63 8.91
CA CYS A 82 6.18 -1.38 9.83
C CYS A 82 7.36 -2.05 9.09
N ALA A 83 7.13 -2.48 7.86
CA ALA A 83 8.15 -3.06 6.98
C ALA A 83 9.02 -2.01 6.26
N GLY A 84 8.76 -0.71 6.45
CA GLY A 84 9.47 0.37 5.77
C GLY A 84 9.18 0.46 4.27
N VAL A 85 8.06 -0.11 3.79
CA VAL A 85 7.72 -0.20 2.35
C VAL A 85 6.57 0.74 1.99
N GLY A 86 5.86 1.29 2.97
CA GLY A 86 4.76 2.24 2.76
C GLY A 86 5.23 3.69 2.84
N PRO A 87 4.28 4.64 2.72
CA PRO A 87 4.59 6.06 2.89
C PRO A 87 5.15 6.31 4.30
N SER A 88 6.14 7.18 4.39
CA SER A 88 6.73 7.61 5.66
C SER A 88 5.73 8.41 6.50
N ASP A 89 5.99 8.54 7.81
CA ASP A 89 5.14 9.35 8.70
C ASP A 89 5.00 10.79 8.20
N ALA A 90 6.08 11.37 7.70
CA ALA A 90 6.07 12.71 7.12
C ALA A 90 5.18 12.79 5.86
N GLN A 91 5.25 11.80 4.96
CA GLN A 91 4.37 11.76 3.79
C GLN A 91 2.89 11.66 4.19
N VAL A 92 2.57 10.86 5.20
CA VAL A 92 1.20 10.76 5.74
C VAL A 92 0.75 12.07 6.36
N GLU A 93 1.63 12.73 7.11
CA GLU A 93 1.33 14.02 7.75
C GLU A 93 1.08 15.11 6.71
N ILE A 94 1.92 15.22 5.68
CA ILE A 94 1.76 16.14 4.56
C ILE A 94 0.44 15.85 3.82
N SER A 95 0.16 14.59 3.53
CA SER A 95 -1.06 14.17 2.86
C SER A 95 -2.31 14.56 3.66
N ASN A 96 -2.30 14.32 4.97
CA ASN A 96 -3.41 14.68 5.87
C ASN A 96 -3.61 16.20 5.95
N PHE A 97 -2.52 16.97 5.98
CA PHE A 97 -2.59 18.43 5.94
C PHE A 97 -3.22 18.93 4.63
N MET A 98 -2.72 18.45 3.50
CA MET A 98 -3.22 18.87 2.18
C MET A 98 -4.68 18.44 1.94
N SER A 99 -5.10 17.29 2.50
CA SER A 99 -6.48 16.79 2.39
C SER A 99 -7.54 17.67 3.06
N GLN A 100 -7.14 18.64 3.86
CA GLN A 100 -8.05 19.63 4.42
C GLN A 100 -8.49 20.68 3.38
N PHE A 101 -7.74 20.81 2.28
CA PHE A 101 -7.93 21.87 1.28
C PHE A 101 -8.35 21.33 -0.09
N THR A 102 -7.93 20.11 -0.44
CA THR A 102 -8.15 19.51 -1.76
C THR A 102 -8.06 17.99 -1.71
N GLU A 103 -8.50 17.32 -2.79
CA GLU A 103 -8.29 15.90 -2.98
C GLU A 103 -6.80 15.59 -3.13
N VAL A 104 -6.31 14.57 -2.41
CA VAL A 104 -4.93 14.09 -2.47
C VAL A 104 -4.92 12.63 -2.90
N MET A 105 -4.27 12.34 -4.01
CA MET A 105 -4.04 10.99 -4.50
C MET A 105 -2.64 10.54 -4.07
N GLY A 106 -2.54 9.58 -3.15
CA GLY A 106 -1.27 8.97 -2.77
C GLY A 106 -0.76 7.97 -3.81
N GLU A 107 0.56 7.86 -3.97
CA GLU A 107 1.19 6.91 -4.89
C GLU A 107 0.61 6.99 -6.33
N ALA A 108 0.34 8.20 -6.83
CA ALA A 108 -0.31 8.40 -8.11
C ALA A 108 0.61 8.04 -9.29
N PRO A 109 0.12 7.30 -10.32
CA PRO A 109 0.92 6.96 -11.49
C PRO A 109 1.21 8.19 -12.36
N ILE A 110 2.36 8.22 -13.02
CA ILE A 110 2.76 9.27 -13.96
C ILE A 110 2.42 8.81 -15.37
N GLY A 111 1.31 9.30 -15.93
CA GLY A 111 0.86 8.90 -17.26
C GLY A 111 0.75 7.37 -17.38
N GLU A 112 1.28 6.80 -18.47
CA GLU A 112 1.30 5.34 -18.71
C GLU A 112 2.53 4.64 -18.09
N SER A 113 3.39 5.36 -17.38
CA SER A 113 4.60 4.78 -16.81
C SER A 113 4.32 4.02 -15.51
N ARG A 114 5.27 3.13 -15.14
CA ARG A 114 5.23 2.45 -13.83
C ARG A 114 5.70 3.34 -12.68
N LYS A 115 6.25 4.53 -12.99
CA LYS A 115 6.71 5.49 -11.98
C LYS A 115 5.52 6.15 -11.31
N ARG A 116 5.65 6.45 -10.03
CA ARG A 116 4.62 7.08 -9.21
C ARG A 116 5.16 8.33 -8.56
N VAL A 117 4.29 9.27 -8.26
CA VAL A 117 4.57 10.40 -7.37
C VAL A 117 4.04 10.07 -5.98
N ASP A 118 4.68 10.58 -4.94
CA ASP A 118 4.26 10.31 -3.56
C ASP A 118 2.84 10.83 -3.31
N MET A 119 2.55 12.04 -3.77
CA MET A 119 1.22 12.65 -3.70
C MET A 119 0.93 13.43 -4.97
N PHE A 120 -0.31 13.40 -5.43
CA PHE A 120 -0.81 14.20 -6.55
C PHE A 120 -2.09 14.92 -6.16
N LEU A 121 -2.17 16.20 -6.47
CA LEU A 121 -3.30 17.08 -6.26
C LEU A 121 -3.91 17.40 -7.63
N PRO A 122 -4.99 16.71 -8.04
CA PRO A 122 -5.54 16.82 -9.39
C PRO A 122 -6.01 18.24 -9.73
N GLU A 123 -6.69 18.89 -8.80
CA GLU A 123 -7.24 20.25 -8.97
C GLU A 123 -6.16 21.28 -9.34
N TYR A 124 -4.95 21.10 -8.83
CA TYR A 124 -3.83 22.03 -9.05
C TYR A 124 -2.83 21.53 -10.10
N SER A 125 -3.05 20.34 -10.67
CA SER A 125 -2.05 19.65 -11.50
C SER A 125 -0.66 19.68 -10.84
N LEU A 126 -0.62 19.31 -9.56
CA LEU A 126 0.55 19.44 -8.71
C LEU A 126 0.95 18.07 -8.13
N ALA A 127 2.19 17.70 -8.31
CA ALA A 127 2.83 16.56 -7.66
C ALA A 127 3.69 17.04 -6.49
N ILE A 128 3.66 16.30 -5.39
CA ILE A 128 4.53 16.50 -4.23
C ILE A 128 5.37 15.24 -4.06
N GLU A 129 6.67 15.43 -3.94
CA GLU A 129 7.69 14.40 -3.71
C GLU A 129 8.39 14.66 -2.38
N TYR A 130 8.37 13.68 -1.50
CA TYR A 130 9.07 13.74 -0.23
C TYR A 130 10.40 13.01 -0.28
N HIS A 131 11.47 13.69 0.07
CA HIS A 131 12.84 13.18 0.02
C HIS A 131 13.40 12.92 1.41
N GLY A 132 13.37 11.66 1.85
CA GLY A 132 14.05 11.22 3.07
C GLY A 132 15.58 11.21 2.88
N LEU A 133 16.32 11.70 3.85
CA LEU A 133 17.79 11.85 3.79
C LEU A 133 18.53 10.54 3.50
N ILE A 134 18.05 9.42 4.05
CA ILE A 134 18.71 8.11 3.88
C ILE A 134 18.53 7.58 2.45
N TRP A 135 17.33 7.68 1.90
CA TRP A 135 17.00 7.10 0.59
C TRP A 135 17.53 7.90 -0.59
N HIS A 136 17.81 9.19 -0.40
CA HIS A 136 18.38 10.08 -1.42
C HIS A 136 19.91 10.21 -1.33
N SER A 137 20.55 9.48 -0.41
CA SER A 137 22.01 9.37 -0.44
C SER A 137 22.44 8.61 -1.70
N THR A 138 23.53 9.05 -2.32
CA THR A 138 24.11 8.44 -3.54
C THR A 138 24.40 6.94 -3.39
N ARG A 139 24.44 6.44 -2.16
CA ARG A 139 24.71 5.04 -1.83
C ARG A 139 23.57 4.09 -2.21
N PHE A 140 22.31 4.59 -2.29
CA PHE A 140 21.12 3.75 -2.52
C PHE A 140 20.41 4.02 -3.86
N LYS A 141 20.82 5.04 -4.62
CA LYS A 141 20.25 5.30 -5.95
C LYS A 141 20.93 4.47 -7.01
N SER A 142 20.12 3.77 -7.80
CA SER A 142 20.58 3.01 -8.96
C SER A 142 20.99 3.91 -10.15
N ASP A 143 20.30 5.04 -10.36
CA ASP A 143 20.64 6.08 -11.35
C ASP A 143 20.37 7.48 -10.74
N PRO A 144 21.42 8.30 -10.53
CA PRO A 144 21.27 9.68 -10.01
C PRO A 144 20.37 10.58 -10.87
N ARG A 145 20.12 10.19 -12.13
CA ARG A 145 19.29 10.96 -13.07
C ARG A 145 17.82 10.56 -13.05
N ASP A 146 17.42 9.59 -12.22
CA ASP A 146 16.03 9.10 -12.22
C ASP A 146 15.04 10.16 -11.75
N ASP A 147 15.40 10.99 -10.76
CA ASP A 147 14.58 12.11 -10.31
C ASP A 147 14.41 13.15 -11.42
N TYR A 148 15.49 13.46 -12.13
CA TYR A 148 15.45 14.39 -13.26
C TYR A 148 14.54 13.87 -14.39
N LYS A 149 14.65 12.58 -14.75
CA LYS A 149 13.79 11.96 -15.78
C LYS A 149 12.31 11.99 -15.35
N LYS A 150 12.03 11.73 -14.07
CA LYS A 150 10.71 11.79 -13.50
C LYS A 150 10.14 13.20 -13.57
N HIS A 151 10.92 14.20 -13.16
CA HIS A 151 10.54 15.62 -13.23
C HIS A 151 10.23 16.06 -14.67
N LYS A 152 11.10 15.73 -15.64
CA LYS A 152 10.88 16.03 -17.05
C LYS A 152 9.61 15.40 -17.62
N GLN A 153 9.30 14.18 -17.22
CA GLN A 153 8.07 13.50 -17.62
C GLN A 153 6.83 14.22 -17.08
N LEU A 154 6.84 14.63 -15.80
CA LEU A 154 5.76 15.41 -15.18
C LEU A 154 5.57 16.75 -15.87
N GLU A 155 6.65 17.46 -16.17
CA GLU A 155 6.63 18.74 -16.90
C GLU A 155 5.97 18.59 -18.28
N THR A 156 6.29 17.50 -19.01
CA THR A 156 5.67 17.21 -20.32
C THR A 156 4.16 16.98 -20.22
N LEU A 157 3.69 16.46 -19.09
CA LEU A 157 2.27 16.25 -18.79
C LEU A 157 1.57 17.50 -18.23
N GLY A 158 2.27 18.63 -18.12
CA GLY A 158 1.74 19.87 -17.54
C GLY A 158 1.59 19.82 -16.02
N VAL A 159 2.25 18.88 -15.35
CA VAL A 159 2.21 18.71 -13.90
C VAL A 159 3.38 19.44 -13.27
N ARG A 160 3.09 20.37 -12.37
CA ARG A 160 4.11 21.03 -11.53
C ARG A 160 4.57 20.08 -10.45
N THR A 161 5.81 20.21 -10.00
CA THR A 161 6.37 19.37 -8.94
C THR A 161 6.93 20.23 -7.81
N ILE A 162 6.58 19.90 -6.58
CA ILE A 162 7.20 20.42 -5.36
C ILE A 162 7.97 19.26 -4.71
N HIS A 163 9.21 19.57 -4.33
CA HIS A 163 10.07 18.66 -3.59
C HIS A 163 10.17 19.15 -2.14
N ILE A 164 9.82 18.27 -1.20
CA ILE A 164 9.92 18.51 0.24
C ILE A 164 11.03 17.63 0.78
N TYR A 165 12.07 18.21 1.35
CA TYR A 165 13.18 17.48 1.94
C TYR A 165 12.95 17.26 3.44
N GLU A 166 13.44 16.12 3.94
CA GLU A 166 13.22 15.70 5.33
C GLU A 166 13.76 16.72 6.34
N ASP A 167 14.91 17.33 6.07
CA ASP A 167 15.50 18.38 6.91
C ASP A 167 14.68 19.67 6.88
N GLU A 168 14.15 20.06 5.72
CA GLU A 168 13.23 21.20 5.61
C GLU A 168 11.94 20.95 6.39
N TRP A 169 11.35 19.77 6.23
CA TRP A 169 10.15 19.38 6.95
C TRP A 169 10.33 19.38 8.45
N LYS A 170 11.45 18.82 8.95
CA LYS A 170 11.73 18.73 10.38
C LYS A 170 12.15 20.07 11.02
N LEU A 171 12.90 20.91 10.29
CA LEU A 171 13.50 22.12 10.83
C LEU A 171 12.71 23.39 10.50
N ARG A 172 11.97 23.40 9.41
CA ARG A 172 11.28 24.56 8.86
C ARG A 172 9.82 24.28 8.52
N ARG A 173 9.17 23.46 9.31
CA ARG A 173 7.80 23.01 9.08
C ARG A 173 6.85 24.18 8.80
N SER A 174 6.91 25.24 9.59
CA SER A 174 6.09 26.44 9.45
C SER A 174 6.33 27.23 8.15
N VAL A 175 7.37 26.91 7.38
CA VAL A 175 7.67 27.53 6.07
C VAL A 175 7.14 26.64 4.94
N VAL A 176 6.98 25.35 5.18
CA VAL A 176 6.56 24.35 4.18
C VAL A 176 5.03 24.16 4.20
N GLU A 177 4.39 24.32 5.36
CA GLU A 177 2.94 24.35 5.53
C GLU A 177 2.34 25.67 5.02
#